data_6c7b971d63d682ecb32e4df9d852f5b8
#
_entry.id   6c7b971d63d682ecb32e4df9d852f5b8
#
_cell.length_a   1.000
_cell.length_b   1.000
_cell.length_c   1.000
_cell.angle_alpha   90.00
_cell.angle_beta   90.00
_cell.angle_gamma   90.00
#
_symmetry.space_group_name_H-M   'P 1'
#
loop_
_entity.id
_entity.type
_entity.pdbx_description
1 polymer ?
#
loop_
_entity_poly.entity_id
_entity_poly.type
_entity_poly.pdbx_seq_one_letter_code
_entity_poly.pdbx_strand_id
1 'polypeptide(L)'
;GYQVRKIYTTAWLMRDVIWKAPNRDNILSTLIFWSALQETRQPYQYGRDELLDSWHTLLMAKTVSALLFTDERERVRALKGLSRWISSSLQYTPGTIGGIKVDGTTFHHGGFYPAYTTGVLAMIGQFISLTNKTIYEPTEEARQVLKSAFIAMRNYSNKYEWGVGISGRHPFGGSMKADDVAAFAYLALSGDLSGEGNTFDHHLAADYLRLCEKDTPEARYFKTQGITPASAPQGFFVYNYGAAGIFRRSDWMVT
;
A
#
# COMPACT_ATOMS: atom_id res chain seq x y z
N GLY A 1 5.24 14.79 -8.21
CA GLY A 1 5.46 13.83 -7.13
C GLY A 1 6.73 13.00 -7.27
N TYR A 2 6.98 12.33 -8.42
CA TYR A 2 8.10 11.39 -8.58
C TYR A 2 9.48 12.00 -8.31
N GLN A 3 9.72 13.21 -8.75
CA GLN A 3 11.02 13.89 -8.63
C GLN A 3 11.38 14.26 -7.19
N VAL A 4 10.41 14.45 -6.32
CA VAL A 4 10.64 14.95 -4.95
C VAL A 4 10.79 13.86 -3.89
N ARG A 5 10.54 12.59 -4.19
CA ARG A 5 10.55 11.50 -3.19
C ARG A 5 11.86 11.44 -2.38
N LYS A 6 13.00 11.49 -3.07
CA LYS A 6 14.33 11.40 -2.44
C LYS A 6 14.62 12.58 -1.51
N ILE A 7 14.03 13.74 -1.77
CA ILE A 7 14.19 14.93 -0.93
C ILE A 7 13.67 14.65 0.48
N TYR A 8 12.54 13.96 0.63
CA TYR A 8 11.95 13.67 1.95
C TYR A 8 12.79 12.69 2.76
N THR A 9 13.33 11.64 2.12
CA THR A 9 14.27 10.74 2.80
C THR A 9 15.52 11.50 3.26
N THR A 10 16.07 12.36 2.41
CA THR A 10 17.21 13.20 2.76
C THR A 10 16.85 14.17 3.89
N ALA A 11 15.69 14.82 3.82
CA ALA A 11 15.23 15.74 4.88
C ALA A 11 15.11 15.03 6.24
N TRP A 12 14.60 13.79 6.25
CA TRP A 12 14.54 13.00 7.47
C TRP A 12 15.91 12.65 8.03
N LEU A 13 16.84 12.24 7.19
CA LEU A 13 18.23 11.96 7.61
C LEU A 13 18.94 13.21 8.13
N MET A 14 18.62 14.38 7.55
CA MET A 14 19.20 15.67 7.91
C MET A 14 18.35 16.48 8.91
N ARG A 15 17.33 15.88 9.54
CA ARG A 15 16.36 16.59 10.39
C ARG A 15 16.99 17.43 11.49
N ASP A 16 18.06 16.92 12.14
CA ASP A 16 18.73 17.64 13.22
C ASP A 16 19.44 18.91 12.73
N VAL A 17 19.92 18.89 11.48
CA VAL A 17 20.51 20.06 10.80
C VAL A 17 19.40 21.03 10.41
N ILE A 18 18.31 20.54 9.84
CA ILE A 18 17.14 21.34 9.42
C ILE A 18 16.55 22.07 10.63
N TRP A 19 16.36 21.38 11.75
CA TRP A 19 15.79 21.97 12.97
C TRP A 19 16.64 23.09 13.56
N LYS A 20 17.95 23.10 13.31
CA LYS A 20 18.89 24.13 13.76
C LYS A 20 19.13 25.23 12.72
N ALA A 21 18.63 25.05 11.50
CA ALA A 21 18.89 26.00 10.41
C ALA A 21 18.18 27.34 10.65
N PRO A 22 18.81 28.49 10.33
CA PRO A 22 18.18 29.82 10.46
C PRO A 22 16.91 29.96 9.61
N ASN A 23 16.84 29.27 8.48
CA ASN A 23 15.70 29.26 7.54
C ASN A 23 14.80 28.02 7.68
N ARG A 24 14.84 27.38 8.83
CA ARG A 24 14.07 26.16 9.17
C ARG A 24 12.61 26.24 8.74
N ASP A 25 11.94 27.32 9.09
CA ASP A 25 10.49 27.45 8.87
C ASP A 25 10.15 27.51 7.38
N ASN A 26 11.00 28.12 6.56
CA ASN A 26 10.87 28.11 5.10
C ASN A 26 11.09 26.71 4.52
N ILE A 27 12.07 25.97 5.03
CA ILE A 27 12.32 24.58 4.61
C ILE A 27 11.10 23.72 4.94
N LEU A 28 10.61 23.79 6.17
CA LEU A 28 9.46 23.01 6.63
C LEU A 28 8.19 23.34 5.85
N SER A 29 7.89 24.64 5.65
CA SER A 29 6.71 25.05 4.86
C SER A 29 6.78 24.57 3.41
N THR A 30 7.96 24.59 2.80
CA THR A 30 8.18 24.07 1.45
C THR A 30 7.94 22.55 1.38
N LEU A 31 8.48 21.78 2.33
CA LEU A 31 8.27 20.33 2.39
C LEU A 31 6.79 19.98 2.62
N ILE A 32 6.12 20.69 3.54
CA ILE A 32 4.68 20.52 3.80
C ILE A 32 3.85 20.82 2.54
N PHE A 33 4.16 21.89 1.83
CA PHE A 33 3.47 22.27 0.59
C PHE A 33 3.62 21.18 -0.48
N TRP A 34 4.83 20.77 -0.81
CA TRP A 34 5.10 19.81 -1.88
C TRP A 34 4.72 18.37 -1.54
N SER A 35 4.59 18.01 -0.27
CA SER A 35 4.01 16.73 0.15
C SER A 35 2.49 16.68 0.05
N ALA A 36 1.85 17.82 -0.14
CA ALA A 36 0.40 17.97 -0.01
C ALA A 36 -0.15 17.49 1.35
N LEU A 37 0.63 17.64 2.44
CA LEU A 37 0.22 17.22 3.79
C LEU A 37 -1.08 17.92 4.23
N GLN A 38 -1.34 19.14 3.78
CA GLN A 38 -2.57 19.88 4.09
C GLN A 38 -3.85 19.16 3.67
N GLU A 39 -3.81 18.24 2.69
CA GLU A 39 -4.97 17.43 2.30
C GLU A 39 -5.47 16.56 3.45
N THR A 40 -4.57 16.16 4.36
CA THR A 40 -4.89 15.28 5.49
C THR A 40 -5.63 15.97 6.64
N ARG A 41 -5.86 17.28 6.55
CA ARG A 41 -6.65 18.04 7.54
C ARG A 41 -8.11 17.62 7.57
N GLN A 42 -8.62 17.09 6.45
CA GLN A 42 -9.96 16.53 6.33
C GLN A 42 -9.87 15.05 5.94
N PRO A 43 -10.88 14.22 6.25
CA PRO A 43 -10.99 12.89 5.69
C PRO A 43 -10.99 12.96 4.16
N TYR A 44 -10.47 11.91 3.51
CA TYR A 44 -10.49 11.84 2.07
C TYR A 44 -11.93 11.87 1.54
N GLN A 45 -12.14 12.65 0.49
CA GLN A 45 -13.42 12.71 -0.21
C GLN A 45 -13.22 12.26 -1.66
N TYR A 46 -14.15 11.44 -2.16
CA TYR A 46 -14.10 10.95 -3.54
C TYR A 46 -14.15 12.07 -4.57
N GLY A 47 -13.67 11.82 -5.75
CA GLY A 47 -13.94 12.61 -6.92
C GLY A 47 -12.75 12.86 -7.84
N ARG A 48 -11.57 12.37 -7.47
CA ARG A 48 -10.36 12.56 -8.28
C ARG A 48 -9.66 11.24 -8.54
N ASP A 49 -9.07 11.11 -9.73
CA ASP A 49 -8.32 9.92 -10.16
C ASP A 49 -6.90 9.87 -9.56
N GLU A 50 -6.46 10.93 -8.88
CA GLU A 50 -5.10 11.07 -8.36
C GLU A 50 -4.86 10.34 -7.02
N LEU A 51 -5.85 9.60 -6.50
CA LEU A 51 -5.70 8.92 -5.21
C LEU A 51 -4.51 7.96 -5.19
N LEU A 52 -4.36 7.15 -6.25
CA LEU A 52 -3.24 6.22 -6.35
C LEU A 52 -1.89 6.93 -6.41
N ASP A 53 -1.82 8.07 -7.09
CA ASP A 53 -0.62 8.90 -7.10
C ASP A 53 -0.31 9.45 -5.70
N SER A 54 -1.32 9.88 -4.96
CA SER A 54 -1.15 10.32 -3.57
C SER A 54 -0.62 9.20 -2.68
N TRP A 55 -1.15 7.98 -2.80
CA TRP A 55 -0.63 6.83 -2.04
C TRP A 55 0.79 6.46 -2.48
N HIS A 56 1.03 6.31 -3.78
CA HIS A 56 2.29 5.82 -4.29
C HIS A 56 3.42 6.85 -4.17
N THR A 57 3.14 8.13 -4.46
CA THR A 57 4.19 9.14 -4.60
C THR A 57 4.33 10.04 -3.38
N LEU A 58 3.25 10.31 -2.67
CA LEU A 58 3.22 11.34 -1.63
C LEU A 58 3.02 10.82 -0.21
N LEU A 59 2.63 9.54 -0.02
CA LEU A 59 2.36 9.04 1.33
C LEU A 59 3.59 9.15 2.24
N MET A 60 4.75 8.70 1.78
CA MET A 60 5.99 8.82 2.56
C MET A 60 6.42 10.28 2.73
N ALA A 61 6.20 11.10 1.71
CA ALA A 61 6.46 12.55 1.80
C ALA A 61 5.57 13.22 2.85
N LYS A 62 4.26 12.89 2.89
CA LYS A 62 3.34 13.34 3.93
C LYS A 62 3.78 12.87 5.32
N THR A 63 4.18 11.61 5.44
CA THR A 63 4.65 11.02 6.71
C THR A 63 5.88 11.76 7.23
N VAL A 64 6.88 11.94 6.39
CA VAL A 64 8.11 12.68 6.78
C VAL A 64 7.79 14.13 7.12
N SER A 65 6.97 14.81 6.33
CA SER A 65 6.57 16.20 6.62
C SER A 65 5.87 16.32 7.98
N ALA A 66 5.00 15.35 8.31
CA ALA A 66 4.36 15.32 9.62
C ALA A 66 5.35 15.09 10.76
N LEU A 67 6.36 14.25 10.57
CA LEU A 67 7.40 13.97 11.56
C LEU A 67 8.38 15.13 11.77
N LEU A 68 8.55 16.00 10.77
CA LEU A 68 9.47 17.15 10.84
C LEU A 68 8.95 18.34 11.65
N PHE A 69 7.66 18.36 12.06
CA PHE A 69 7.20 19.41 12.97
C PHE A 69 8.01 19.40 14.27
N THR A 70 8.52 20.55 14.66
CA THR A 70 9.27 20.72 15.91
C THR A 70 8.35 20.73 17.14
N ASP A 71 7.17 21.32 17.00
CA ASP A 71 6.12 21.26 18.02
C ASP A 71 5.49 19.87 18.07
N GLU A 72 5.50 19.24 19.24
CA GLU A 72 5.00 17.89 19.43
C GLU A 72 3.47 17.80 19.19
N ARG A 73 2.71 18.81 19.57
CA ARG A 73 1.25 18.83 19.40
C ARG A 73 0.88 18.92 17.93
N GLU A 74 1.60 19.73 17.15
CA GLU A 74 1.41 19.82 15.69
C GLU A 74 1.83 18.51 15.01
N ARG A 75 2.91 17.89 15.44
CA ARG A 75 3.35 16.59 14.94
C ARG A 75 2.30 15.50 15.18
N VAL A 76 1.79 15.39 16.40
CA VAL A 76 0.72 14.43 16.75
C VAL A 76 -0.55 14.72 15.96
N ARG A 77 -0.93 15.99 15.82
CA ARG A 77 -2.10 16.40 15.02
C ARG A 77 -1.95 16.00 13.57
N ALA A 78 -0.79 16.25 12.96
CA ALA A 78 -0.51 15.93 11.57
C ALA A 78 -0.51 14.41 11.33
N LEU A 79 0.11 13.62 12.20
CA LEU A 79 0.12 12.16 12.10
C LEU A 79 -1.28 11.56 12.29
N LYS A 80 -2.08 12.05 13.24
CA LYS A 80 -3.49 11.64 13.38
C LYS A 80 -4.35 12.03 12.17
N GLY A 81 -4.10 13.22 11.61
CA GLY A 81 -4.73 13.66 10.37
C GLY A 81 -4.40 12.72 9.21
N LEU A 82 -3.13 12.35 9.06
CA LEU A 82 -2.67 11.42 8.02
C LEU A 82 -3.28 10.02 8.20
N SER A 83 -3.28 9.47 9.40
CA SER A 83 -3.89 8.18 9.71
C SER A 83 -5.38 8.16 9.35
N ARG A 84 -6.13 9.18 9.75
CA ARG A 84 -7.55 9.34 9.40
C ARG A 84 -7.75 9.47 7.89
N TRP A 85 -6.91 10.24 7.22
CA TRP A 85 -6.97 10.43 5.77
C TRP A 85 -6.71 9.11 5.03
N ILE A 86 -5.71 8.32 5.44
CA ILE A 86 -5.44 6.99 4.90
C ILE A 86 -6.65 6.08 5.14
N SER A 87 -7.16 6.01 6.37
CA SER A 87 -8.31 5.16 6.69
C SER A 87 -9.55 5.52 5.85
N SER A 88 -9.83 6.81 5.68
CA SER A 88 -10.96 7.26 4.87
C SER A 88 -10.74 7.11 3.37
N SER A 89 -9.51 7.03 2.90
CA SER A 89 -9.17 6.83 1.49
C SER A 89 -9.15 5.36 1.07
N LEU A 90 -8.86 4.45 2.01
CA LEU A 90 -8.91 3.01 1.83
C LEU A 90 -10.35 2.51 1.97
N GLN A 91 -11.15 2.76 0.95
CA GLN A 91 -12.55 2.32 0.86
C GLN A 91 -12.85 1.93 -0.58
N TYR A 92 -13.91 1.16 -0.80
CA TYR A 92 -14.33 0.80 -2.15
C TYR A 92 -14.84 2.01 -2.91
N THR A 93 -14.28 2.25 -4.10
CA THR A 93 -14.63 3.39 -4.94
C THR A 93 -15.61 2.99 -6.04
N PRO A 94 -16.64 3.80 -6.35
CA PRO A 94 -17.63 3.49 -7.37
C PRO A 94 -17.10 3.77 -8.79
N GLY A 95 -17.77 3.19 -9.78
CA GLY A 95 -17.56 3.46 -11.20
C GLY A 95 -16.09 3.35 -11.63
N THR A 96 -15.61 4.31 -12.40
CA THR A 96 -14.24 4.37 -12.91
C THR A 96 -13.31 5.26 -12.07
N ILE A 97 -13.78 5.78 -10.94
CA ILE A 97 -12.95 6.60 -10.01
C ILE A 97 -11.77 5.77 -9.54
N GLY A 98 -10.58 6.37 -9.47
CA GLY A 98 -9.37 5.75 -8.94
C GLY A 98 -9.53 5.23 -7.52
N GLY A 99 -8.89 4.11 -7.20
CA GLY A 99 -8.97 3.42 -5.91
C GLY A 99 -9.27 1.93 -6.02
N ILE A 100 -9.58 1.30 -4.90
CA ILE A 100 -9.87 -0.14 -4.81
C ILE A 100 -11.35 -0.36 -5.09
N LYS A 101 -11.66 -1.34 -5.94
CA LYS A 101 -13.03 -1.77 -6.25
C LYS A 101 -13.49 -2.89 -5.33
N VAL A 102 -14.79 -3.13 -5.28
CA VAL A 102 -15.39 -4.19 -4.43
C VAL A 102 -14.88 -5.59 -4.80
N ASP A 103 -14.41 -5.80 -6.04
CA ASP A 103 -13.79 -7.04 -6.50
C ASP A 103 -12.26 -7.08 -6.23
N GLY A 104 -11.71 -6.10 -5.53
CA GLY A 104 -10.30 -5.98 -5.22
C GLY A 104 -9.42 -5.42 -6.35
N THR A 105 -9.96 -5.17 -7.55
CA THR A 105 -9.19 -4.51 -8.60
C THR A 105 -8.90 -3.07 -8.25
N THR A 106 -7.74 -2.58 -8.67
CA THR A 106 -7.30 -1.22 -8.35
C THR A 106 -7.30 -0.38 -9.62
N PHE A 107 -8.08 0.70 -9.59
CA PHE A 107 -8.27 1.58 -10.75
C PHE A 107 -7.39 2.81 -10.66
N HIS A 108 -6.80 3.16 -11.80
CA HIS A 108 -6.09 4.41 -12.04
C HIS A 108 -6.25 4.82 -13.50
N HIS A 109 -6.37 6.10 -13.78
CA HIS A 109 -6.65 6.61 -15.13
C HIS A 109 -7.90 6.00 -15.78
N GLY A 110 -8.95 5.81 -14.99
CA GLY A 110 -10.24 5.32 -15.46
C GLY A 110 -10.33 3.81 -15.73
N GLY A 111 -9.31 3.02 -15.38
CA GLY A 111 -9.30 1.59 -15.65
C GLY A 111 -8.51 0.75 -14.64
N PHE A 112 -8.65 -0.56 -14.76
CA PHE A 112 -7.87 -1.53 -14.00
C PHE A 112 -6.39 -1.44 -14.38
N TYR A 113 -5.52 -1.28 -13.39
CA TYR A 113 -4.12 -0.98 -13.65
C TYR A 113 -3.14 -1.66 -12.68
N PRO A 114 -2.84 -2.96 -12.86
CA PRO A 114 -1.95 -3.74 -12.00
C PRO A 114 -0.57 -3.12 -11.78
N ALA A 115 0.03 -2.52 -12.80
CA ALA A 115 1.35 -1.91 -12.69
C ALA A 115 1.42 -0.70 -11.73
N TYR A 116 0.31 0.00 -11.52
CA TYR A 116 0.21 1.01 -10.47
C TYR A 116 -0.12 0.40 -9.11
N THR A 117 -0.94 -0.66 -9.12
CA THR A 117 -1.35 -1.36 -7.90
C THR A 117 -0.16 -1.80 -7.07
N THR A 118 0.86 -2.40 -7.68
CA THR A 118 2.04 -2.90 -6.96
C THR A 118 2.71 -1.78 -6.15
N GLY A 119 3.13 -0.71 -6.79
CA GLY A 119 3.80 0.40 -6.09
C GLY A 119 2.95 1.09 -5.03
N VAL A 120 1.63 1.13 -5.22
CA VAL A 120 0.66 1.63 -4.23
C VAL A 120 0.62 0.73 -3.01
N LEU A 121 0.44 -0.59 -3.21
CA LEU A 121 0.36 -1.55 -2.12
C LEU A 121 1.67 -1.58 -1.31
N ALA A 122 2.83 -1.49 -1.98
CA ALA A 122 4.12 -1.39 -1.32
C ALA A 122 4.20 -0.17 -0.38
N MET A 123 3.80 1.00 -0.86
CA MET A 123 3.85 2.24 -0.06
C MET A 123 2.88 2.21 1.13
N ILE A 124 1.65 1.74 0.92
CA ILE A 124 0.68 1.63 2.03
C ILE A 124 1.13 0.55 3.01
N GLY A 125 1.66 -0.58 2.53
CA GLY A 125 2.24 -1.61 3.38
C GLY A 125 3.36 -1.08 4.28
N GLN A 126 4.27 -0.25 3.74
CA GLN A 126 5.30 0.41 4.54
C GLN A 126 4.70 1.33 5.60
N PHE A 127 3.69 2.12 5.25
CA PHE A 127 3.00 2.99 6.21
C PHE A 127 2.36 2.17 7.34
N ILE A 128 1.67 1.08 7.01
CA ILE A 128 1.09 0.16 8.00
C ILE A 128 2.18 -0.41 8.91
N SER A 129 3.30 -0.88 8.36
CA SER A 129 4.43 -1.38 9.16
C SER A 129 4.96 -0.35 10.15
N LEU A 130 5.09 0.91 9.72
CA LEU A 130 5.58 2.00 10.57
C LEU A 130 4.58 2.42 11.66
N THR A 131 3.29 2.22 11.44
CA THR A 131 2.23 2.66 12.35
C THR A 131 1.59 1.52 13.15
N ASN A 132 1.96 0.27 12.85
CA ASN A 132 1.43 -0.93 13.50
C ASN A 132 1.51 -0.83 15.03
N LYS A 133 0.40 -1.15 15.70
CA LYS A 133 0.24 -1.07 17.16
C LYS A 133 0.48 0.31 17.75
N THR A 134 0.35 1.36 16.96
CA THR A 134 0.36 2.74 17.42
C THR A 134 -1.03 3.38 17.29
N ILE A 135 -1.20 4.57 17.89
CA ILE A 135 -2.43 5.37 17.73
C ILE A 135 -2.59 5.96 16.31
N TYR A 136 -1.67 5.70 15.41
CA TYR A 136 -1.65 6.17 14.01
C TYR A 136 -1.94 5.05 13.02
N GLU A 137 -2.21 3.85 13.48
CA GLU A 137 -2.56 2.71 12.63
C GLU A 137 -3.87 2.99 11.88
N PRO A 138 -3.98 2.66 10.58
CA PRO A 138 -5.24 2.71 9.85
C PRO A 138 -6.29 1.78 10.48
N THR A 139 -7.56 2.13 10.33
CA THR A 139 -8.65 1.31 10.88
C THR A 139 -8.66 -0.10 10.31
N GLU A 140 -9.28 -1.03 11.03
CA GLU A 140 -9.39 -2.41 10.57
C GLU A 140 -10.15 -2.51 9.25
N GLU A 141 -11.26 -1.76 9.10
CA GLU A 141 -12.05 -1.70 7.87
C GLU A 141 -11.20 -1.26 6.67
N ALA A 142 -10.34 -0.25 6.85
CA ALA A 142 -9.42 0.22 5.82
C ALA A 142 -8.41 -0.87 5.43
N ARG A 143 -7.88 -1.60 6.40
CA ARG A 143 -6.96 -2.72 6.18
C ARG A 143 -7.65 -3.91 5.50
N GLN A 144 -8.94 -4.16 5.80
CA GLN A 144 -9.75 -5.17 5.11
C GLN A 144 -9.96 -4.82 3.63
N VAL A 145 -10.27 -3.56 3.32
CA VAL A 145 -10.37 -3.10 1.92
C VAL A 145 -9.03 -3.29 1.20
N LEU A 146 -7.93 -2.93 1.86
CA LEU A 146 -6.59 -3.13 1.30
C LEU A 146 -6.29 -4.62 1.06
N LYS A 147 -6.65 -5.51 2.00
CA LYS A 147 -6.50 -6.96 1.86
C LYS A 147 -7.17 -7.49 0.61
N SER A 148 -8.35 -6.98 0.23
CA SER A 148 -9.02 -7.39 -1.00
C SER A 148 -8.17 -7.16 -2.26
N ALA A 149 -7.43 -6.05 -2.31
CA ALA A 149 -6.52 -5.77 -3.42
C ALA A 149 -5.30 -6.72 -3.44
N PHE A 150 -4.77 -7.11 -2.27
CA PHE A 150 -3.70 -8.12 -2.18
C PHE A 150 -4.18 -9.49 -2.67
N ILE A 151 -5.40 -9.90 -2.28
CA ILE A 151 -5.99 -11.16 -2.73
C ILE A 151 -6.23 -11.14 -4.24
N ALA A 152 -6.77 -10.03 -4.78
CA ALA A 152 -6.95 -9.89 -6.22
C ALA A 152 -5.60 -9.97 -6.95
N MET A 153 -4.57 -9.26 -6.46
CA MET A 153 -3.22 -9.28 -7.04
C MET A 153 -2.62 -10.69 -7.04
N ARG A 154 -2.76 -11.43 -5.93
CA ARG A 154 -2.36 -12.84 -5.85
C ARG A 154 -3.03 -13.69 -6.93
N ASN A 155 -4.31 -13.48 -7.16
CA ASN A 155 -5.11 -14.32 -8.07
C ASN A 155 -4.80 -14.03 -9.54
N TYR A 156 -4.61 -12.77 -9.93
CA TYR A 156 -4.31 -12.39 -11.32
C TYR A 156 -2.82 -12.41 -11.66
N SER A 157 -1.94 -12.70 -10.70
CA SER A 157 -0.50 -12.83 -10.96
C SER A 157 -0.05 -14.28 -10.96
N ASN A 158 0.72 -14.70 -11.96
CA ASN A 158 1.42 -15.98 -11.96
C ASN A 158 2.74 -15.83 -11.19
N LYS A 159 2.69 -16.03 -9.90
CA LYS A 159 3.71 -15.69 -8.92
C LYS A 159 3.98 -14.18 -8.89
N TYR A 160 4.77 -13.63 -9.80
CA TYR A 160 5.13 -12.21 -9.85
C TYR A 160 4.51 -11.46 -11.02
N GLU A 161 4.19 -12.14 -12.12
CA GLU A 161 3.80 -11.53 -13.38
C GLU A 161 2.30 -11.67 -13.63
N TRP A 162 1.70 -10.69 -14.25
CA TRP A 162 0.32 -10.73 -14.73
C TRP A 162 0.25 -10.76 -16.26
N GLY A 163 -0.90 -11.18 -16.78
CA GLY A 163 -1.08 -11.33 -18.22
C GLY A 163 -1.04 -9.99 -18.97
N VAL A 164 -0.60 -10.05 -20.24
CA VAL A 164 -0.54 -8.89 -21.13
C VAL A 164 -1.91 -8.21 -21.26
N GLY A 165 -3.00 -8.96 -21.29
CA GLY A 165 -4.35 -8.43 -21.43
C GLY A 165 -4.81 -7.48 -20.32
N ILE A 166 -4.21 -7.56 -19.12
CA ILE A 166 -4.52 -6.69 -17.99
C ILE A 166 -3.39 -5.72 -17.65
N SER A 167 -2.33 -5.68 -18.44
CA SER A 167 -1.12 -4.88 -18.17
C SER A 167 -1.30 -3.38 -18.41
N GLY A 168 -2.41 -2.95 -18.98
CA GLY A 168 -2.65 -1.54 -19.33
C GLY A 168 -1.63 -1.03 -20.34
N ARG A 169 -1.10 0.17 -20.12
CA ARG A 169 -0.10 0.78 -21.01
C ARG A 169 1.33 0.24 -20.88
N HIS A 170 1.55 -0.75 -20.03
CA HIS A 170 2.86 -1.42 -19.85
C HIS A 170 2.77 -2.91 -20.20
N PRO A 171 2.45 -3.29 -21.45
CA PRO A 171 2.14 -4.66 -21.81
C PRO A 171 3.31 -5.63 -21.62
N PHE A 172 4.55 -5.15 -21.70
CA PHE A 172 5.75 -5.99 -21.59
C PHE A 172 6.55 -5.75 -20.31
N GLY A 173 5.99 -5.05 -19.36
CA GLY A 173 6.68 -4.70 -18.12
C GLY A 173 5.71 -4.60 -16.97
N GLY A 174 5.62 -5.66 -16.20
CA GLY A 174 4.82 -5.61 -15.01
C GLY A 174 5.03 -6.86 -14.19
N SER A 175 5.73 -6.72 -13.09
CA SER A 175 5.88 -7.80 -12.11
C SER A 175 5.97 -7.21 -10.71
N MET A 176 5.54 -7.98 -9.73
CA MET A 176 5.79 -7.66 -8.32
C MET A 176 7.29 -7.65 -8.05
N LYS A 177 7.74 -6.64 -7.31
CA LYS A 177 9.11 -6.50 -6.84
C LYS A 177 9.21 -6.88 -5.37
N ALA A 178 10.42 -6.92 -4.85
CA ALA A 178 10.66 -7.29 -3.44
C ALA A 178 9.85 -6.45 -2.45
N ASP A 179 9.71 -5.14 -2.69
CA ASP A 179 8.91 -4.24 -1.82
C ASP A 179 7.43 -4.56 -1.89
N ASP A 180 6.91 -4.95 -3.07
CA ASP A 180 5.52 -5.36 -3.25
C ASP A 180 5.24 -6.67 -2.51
N VAL A 181 6.19 -7.62 -2.56
CA VAL A 181 6.12 -8.87 -1.80
C VAL A 181 6.19 -8.61 -0.29
N ALA A 182 7.08 -7.74 0.17
CA ALA A 182 7.20 -7.39 1.59
C ALA A 182 5.90 -6.80 2.16
N ALA A 183 5.13 -6.10 1.35
CA ALA A 183 3.87 -5.51 1.77
C ALA A 183 2.83 -6.56 2.23
N PHE A 184 2.85 -7.79 1.70
CA PHE A 184 2.03 -8.89 2.21
C PHE A 184 2.35 -9.19 3.68
N ALA A 185 3.65 -9.26 4.03
CA ALA A 185 4.06 -9.49 5.41
C ALA A 185 3.66 -8.34 6.33
N TYR A 186 3.81 -7.10 5.88
CA TYR A 186 3.45 -5.93 6.66
C TYR A 186 1.95 -5.88 6.97
N LEU A 187 1.11 -6.18 5.97
CA LEU A 187 -0.32 -6.25 6.19
C LEU A 187 -0.69 -7.46 7.07
N ALA A 188 -0.06 -8.61 6.87
CA ALA A 188 -0.29 -9.79 7.73
C ALA A 188 -0.02 -9.46 9.20
N LEU A 189 1.09 -8.81 9.51
CA LEU A 189 1.51 -8.46 10.88
C LEU A 189 0.66 -7.36 11.53
N SER A 190 -0.16 -6.66 10.77
CA SER A 190 -1.03 -5.60 11.30
C SER A 190 -2.24 -6.11 12.08
N GLY A 191 -2.46 -7.41 12.12
CA GLY A 191 -3.55 -8.05 12.86
C GLY A 191 -4.21 -9.17 12.07
N ASP A 192 -5.14 -9.87 12.72
CA ASP A 192 -5.92 -10.93 12.09
C ASP A 192 -7.07 -10.34 11.25
N LEU A 193 -6.81 -10.12 9.99
CA LEU A 193 -7.82 -9.67 9.04
C LEU A 193 -8.67 -10.82 8.47
N SER A 194 -8.47 -12.05 8.92
CA SER A 194 -9.32 -13.20 8.57
C SER A 194 -10.48 -13.41 9.54
N GLY A 195 -10.36 -12.87 10.76
CA GLY A 195 -11.36 -13.04 11.81
C GLY A 195 -11.33 -14.42 12.49
N GLU A 196 -10.23 -15.16 12.33
CA GLU A 196 -10.06 -16.51 12.89
C GLU A 196 -9.54 -16.51 14.34
N GLY A 197 -9.31 -15.33 14.92
CA GLY A 197 -8.83 -15.17 16.30
C GLY A 197 -7.32 -15.33 16.44
N ASN A 198 -6.56 -15.22 15.38
CA ASN A 198 -5.12 -15.29 15.37
C ASN A 198 -4.46 -13.97 15.82
N THR A 199 -3.16 -13.97 16.05
CA THR A 199 -2.40 -12.74 16.39
C THR A 199 -2.01 -11.92 15.15
N PHE A 200 -2.07 -12.53 13.97
CA PHE A 200 -1.78 -11.94 12.66
C PHE A 200 -2.54 -12.72 11.57
N ASP A 201 -2.62 -12.17 10.35
CA ASP A 201 -3.31 -12.82 9.24
C ASP A 201 -2.49 -13.97 8.65
N HIS A 202 -2.90 -15.23 8.94
CA HIS A 202 -2.21 -16.42 8.49
C HIS A 202 -2.26 -16.62 6.97
N HIS A 203 -3.33 -16.19 6.31
CA HIS A 203 -3.48 -16.32 4.85
C HIS A 203 -2.50 -15.40 4.11
N LEU A 204 -2.42 -14.13 4.52
CA LEU A 204 -1.45 -13.19 3.95
C LEU A 204 -0.01 -13.59 4.26
N ALA A 205 0.24 -14.15 5.46
CA ALA A 205 1.56 -14.67 5.82
C ALA A 205 1.96 -15.87 4.94
N ALA A 206 1.03 -16.78 4.66
CA ALA A 206 1.26 -17.92 3.76
C ALA A 206 1.49 -17.46 2.31
N ASP A 207 0.74 -16.46 1.84
CA ASP A 207 0.96 -15.83 0.53
C ASP A 207 2.33 -15.14 0.45
N TYR A 208 2.73 -14.44 1.51
CA TYR A 208 4.07 -13.88 1.61
C TYR A 208 5.15 -14.95 1.49
N LEU A 209 5.04 -16.06 2.23
CA LEU A 209 6.02 -17.14 2.19
C LEU A 209 6.10 -17.81 0.80
N ARG A 210 5.00 -17.88 0.06
CA ARG A 210 5.00 -18.35 -1.32
C ARG A 210 5.78 -17.43 -2.25
N LEU A 211 5.70 -16.12 -2.04
CA LEU A 211 6.30 -15.10 -2.91
C LEU A 211 7.73 -14.76 -2.49
N CYS A 212 8.08 -14.89 -1.22
CA CYS A 212 9.37 -14.50 -0.68
C CYS A 212 10.42 -15.60 -0.87
N GLU A 213 11.39 -15.35 -1.74
CA GLU A 213 12.52 -16.26 -1.99
C GLU A 213 13.71 -16.02 -1.04
N LYS A 214 13.67 -14.94 -0.27
CA LYS A 214 14.77 -14.53 0.61
C LYS A 214 14.51 -14.97 2.05
N ASP A 215 15.58 -15.20 2.77
CA ASP A 215 15.51 -15.44 4.22
C ASP A 215 15.43 -14.11 4.98
N THR A 216 14.22 -13.57 5.08
CA THR A 216 13.93 -12.31 5.79
C THR A 216 13.52 -12.57 7.23
N PRO A 217 13.58 -11.55 8.12
CA PRO A 217 13.07 -11.67 9.49
C PRO A 217 11.61 -12.11 9.54
N GLU A 218 10.75 -11.57 8.67
CA GLU A 218 9.33 -11.89 8.58
C GLU A 218 9.12 -13.35 8.13
N ALA A 219 9.89 -13.81 7.14
CA ALA A 219 9.82 -15.20 6.66
C ALA A 219 10.22 -16.17 7.78
N ARG A 220 11.28 -15.88 8.53
CA ARG A 220 11.68 -16.68 9.69
C ARG A 220 10.60 -16.68 10.76
N TYR A 221 10.07 -15.52 11.10
CA TYR A 221 9.01 -15.39 12.09
C TYR A 221 7.79 -16.24 11.72
N PHE A 222 7.24 -16.09 10.51
CA PHE A 222 6.07 -16.87 10.10
C PHE A 222 6.33 -18.38 10.11
N LYS A 223 7.50 -18.82 9.67
CA LYS A 223 7.88 -20.25 9.75
C LYS A 223 7.94 -20.75 11.20
N THR A 224 8.45 -19.96 12.14
CA THR A 224 8.45 -20.35 13.58
C THR A 224 7.05 -20.40 14.18
N GLN A 225 6.09 -19.68 13.59
CA GLN A 225 4.67 -19.75 13.94
C GLN A 225 3.93 -20.92 13.24
N GLY A 226 4.64 -21.77 12.52
CA GLY A 226 4.06 -22.94 11.83
C GLY A 226 3.39 -22.62 10.49
N ILE A 227 3.55 -21.40 9.97
CA ILE A 227 2.98 -21.04 8.68
C ILE A 227 3.79 -21.69 7.56
N THR A 228 3.08 -22.33 6.64
CA THR A 228 3.65 -22.88 5.39
C THR A 228 3.31 -21.99 4.19
N PRO A 229 4.16 -21.99 3.14
CA PRO A 229 3.84 -21.25 1.93
C PRO A 229 2.49 -21.67 1.33
N ALA A 230 1.69 -20.70 0.92
CA ALA A 230 0.43 -20.97 0.22
C ALA A 230 0.67 -21.68 -1.12
N SER A 231 -0.25 -22.53 -1.51
CA SER A 231 -0.30 -23.07 -2.87
C SER A 231 -0.64 -21.97 -3.89
N ALA A 232 -0.30 -22.19 -5.17
CA ALA A 232 -0.76 -21.31 -6.24
C ALA A 232 -2.30 -21.30 -6.27
N PRO A 233 -2.95 -20.12 -6.41
CA PRO A 233 -4.40 -20.06 -6.54
C PRO A 233 -4.88 -20.94 -7.68
N GLN A 234 -6.03 -21.60 -7.49
CA GLN A 234 -6.65 -22.49 -8.48
C GLN A 234 -8.11 -22.08 -8.71
N GLY A 235 -8.63 -22.26 -9.91
CA GLY A 235 -10.03 -21.99 -10.24
C GLY A 235 -10.21 -20.83 -11.21
N PHE A 236 -11.43 -20.32 -11.25
CA PHE A 236 -11.80 -19.21 -12.12
C PHE A 236 -12.18 -17.99 -11.27
N PHE A 237 -11.49 -16.87 -11.50
CA PHE A 237 -11.71 -15.62 -10.81
C PHE A 237 -12.27 -14.58 -11.79
N VAL A 238 -13.37 -13.95 -11.42
CA VAL A 238 -14.04 -12.93 -12.23
C VAL A 238 -13.88 -11.58 -11.54
N TYR A 239 -13.38 -10.61 -12.28
CA TYR A 239 -13.23 -9.23 -11.86
C TYR A 239 -14.14 -8.35 -12.72
N ASN A 240 -15.37 -8.12 -12.22
CA ASN A 240 -16.40 -7.41 -12.98
C ASN A 240 -16.00 -5.95 -13.27
N TYR A 241 -15.41 -5.27 -12.29
CA TYR A 241 -14.88 -3.92 -12.50
C TYR A 241 -13.67 -3.92 -13.44
N GLY A 242 -12.76 -4.85 -13.24
CA GLY A 242 -11.57 -5.00 -14.09
C GLY A 242 -11.84 -5.52 -15.50
N ALA A 243 -13.09 -5.91 -15.79
CA ALA A 243 -13.48 -6.60 -17.03
C ALA A 243 -12.52 -7.76 -17.39
N ALA A 244 -12.11 -8.54 -16.38
CA ALA A 244 -11.11 -9.58 -16.51
C ALA A 244 -11.60 -10.91 -15.93
N GLY A 245 -11.33 -12.00 -16.65
CA GLY A 245 -11.48 -13.36 -16.17
C GLY A 245 -10.11 -14.01 -16.07
N ILE A 246 -9.80 -14.64 -14.94
CA ILE A 246 -8.53 -15.32 -14.70
C ILE A 246 -8.82 -16.78 -14.44
N PHE A 247 -8.34 -17.66 -15.31
CA PHE A 247 -8.42 -19.10 -15.09
C PHE A 247 -7.06 -19.66 -14.69
N ARG A 248 -7.03 -20.40 -13.59
CA ARG A 248 -5.80 -20.99 -13.05
C ARG A 248 -5.98 -22.49 -12.84
N ARG A 249 -5.02 -23.25 -13.36
CA ARG A 249 -4.98 -24.72 -13.19
C ARG A 249 -3.52 -25.17 -13.17
N SER A 250 -3.10 -25.79 -12.07
CA SER A 250 -1.69 -26.15 -11.82
C SER A 250 -0.80 -24.91 -12.02
N ASP A 251 0.16 -24.95 -12.93
CA ASP A 251 1.06 -23.84 -13.25
C ASP A 251 0.53 -22.94 -14.38
N TRP A 252 -0.66 -23.20 -14.88
CA TRP A 252 -1.26 -22.43 -15.97
C TRP A 252 -2.08 -21.26 -15.44
N MET A 253 -1.95 -20.14 -16.11
CA MET A 253 -2.81 -18.99 -15.94
C MET A 253 -3.19 -18.44 -17.31
N VAL A 254 -4.49 -18.21 -17.51
CA VAL A 254 -5.07 -17.56 -18.68
C VAL A 254 -5.80 -16.31 -18.20
N THR A 255 -5.58 -15.19 -18.88
CA THR A 255 -6.20 -13.89 -18.61
C THR A 255 -6.91 -13.36 -19.85
#